data_7513c446269d5dd88d1f4ee29030532f
#
_entry.id   7513c446269d5dd88d1f4ee29030532f
#
_cell.length_a   1.000
_cell.length_b   1.000
_cell.length_c   1.000
_cell.angle_alpha   90.00
_cell.angle_beta   90.00
_cell.angle_gamma   90.00
#
_symmetry.space_group_name_H-M   'P 1'
#
loop_
_entity.id
_entity.type
_entity.pdbx_description
1 polymer ?
#
loop_
_entity_poly.entity_id
_entity_poly.type
_entity_poly.pdbx_seq_one_letter_code
_entity_poly.pdbx_strand_id
1 'polypeptide(L)'
;MSNGVLGKSMSSAGNNVIVYTAPGSIDFATISINLCNVGVADAGVRIAIGTNATPSPQDYIEYGAIVPGNGGILERTCMVVSPNENVIVFADSPDVAIRVFGLEKTT
;
A
#
# COMPACT_ATOMS: atom_id res chain seq x y z
N MET A 1 18.80 -6.38 2.38
CA MET A 1 17.80 -5.89 3.36
C MET A 1 17.69 -4.38 3.21
N SER A 2 16.49 -3.88 3.05
CA SER A 2 16.24 -2.46 2.83
C SER A 2 15.53 -1.85 4.04
N ASN A 3 15.85 -0.60 4.33
CA ASN A 3 15.22 0.18 5.38
C ASN A 3 14.83 1.54 4.81
N GLY A 4 13.81 2.17 5.42
CA GLY A 4 13.34 3.47 4.99
C GLY A 4 12.19 3.36 4.00
N VAL A 5 12.25 4.08 2.89
CA VAL A 5 11.20 4.02 1.87
C VAL A 5 11.39 2.75 1.05
N LEU A 6 10.41 1.85 1.10
CA LEU A 6 10.44 0.58 0.37
C LEU A 6 9.74 0.69 -0.97
N GLY A 7 8.78 1.59 -1.10
CA GLY A 7 8.09 1.84 -2.35
C GLY A 7 7.28 3.12 -2.31
N LYS A 8 7.11 3.74 -3.46
CA LYS A 8 6.20 4.89 -3.60
C LYS A 8 5.66 4.93 -5.02
N SER A 9 4.44 5.42 -5.15
CA SER A 9 3.76 5.46 -6.44
C SER A 9 2.59 6.45 -6.38
N MET A 10 2.05 6.76 -7.54
CA MET A 10 0.74 7.41 -7.64
C MET A 10 -0.29 6.34 -7.98
N SER A 11 -1.52 6.53 -7.50
CA SER A 11 -2.61 5.65 -7.85
C SER A 11 -2.94 5.72 -9.35
N SER A 12 -3.59 4.69 -9.85
CA SER A 12 -4.09 4.65 -11.21
C SER A 12 -5.60 4.39 -11.11
N ALA A 13 -6.40 5.33 -11.55
CA ALA A 13 -7.86 5.29 -11.35
C ALA A 13 -8.46 3.96 -11.79
N GLY A 14 -9.15 3.28 -10.87
CA GLY A 14 -9.81 2.01 -11.16
C GLY A 14 -8.90 0.80 -11.28
N ASN A 15 -7.61 0.93 -10.97
CA ASN A 15 -6.65 -0.16 -11.12
C ASN A 15 -5.90 -0.46 -9.81
N ASN A 16 -5.49 -1.71 -9.66
CA ASN A 16 -4.59 -2.11 -8.58
C ASN A 16 -3.16 -1.70 -8.92
N VAL A 17 -2.47 -1.12 -7.95
CA VAL A 17 -1.06 -0.75 -8.09
C VAL A 17 -0.26 -1.54 -7.05
N ILE A 18 0.72 -2.31 -7.50
CA ILE A 18 1.65 -2.99 -6.60
C ILE A 18 2.73 -1.99 -6.22
N VAL A 19 2.72 -1.56 -4.96
CA VAL A 19 3.64 -0.54 -4.47
C VAL A 19 4.93 -1.16 -3.95
N TYR A 20 4.85 -2.36 -3.39
CA TYR A 20 5.99 -3.05 -2.80
C TYR A 20 5.75 -4.55 -2.88
N THR A 21 6.81 -5.29 -3.17
CA THR A 21 6.80 -6.75 -3.09
C THR A 21 7.94 -7.17 -2.16
N ALA A 22 7.61 -7.90 -1.11
CA ALA A 22 8.62 -8.38 -0.19
C ALA A 22 9.51 -9.41 -0.86
N PRO A 23 10.85 -9.25 -0.80
CA PRO A 23 11.75 -10.24 -1.40
C PRO A 23 11.59 -11.61 -0.75
N GLY A 24 11.79 -12.67 -1.54
CA GLY A 24 11.73 -14.04 -1.02
C GLY A 24 12.87 -14.38 -0.07
N SER A 25 13.92 -13.56 -0.03
CA SER A 25 15.12 -13.80 0.77
C SER A 25 15.06 -13.23 2.19
N ILE A 26 14.01 -12.47 2.53
CA ILE A 26 13.86 -11.92 3.86
C ILE A 26 12.95 -12.80 4.72
N ASP A 27 13.00 -12.61 6.03
CA ASP A 27 12.08 -13.31 6.94
C ASP A 27 10.70 -12.64 6.92
N PHE A 28 10.68 -11.32 6.98
CA PHE A 28 9.47 -10.51 6.90
C PHE A 28 9.87 -9.04 6.73
N ALA A 29 8.89 -8.21 6.39
CA ALA A 29 9.04 -6.76 6.44
C ALA A 29 7.99 -6.20 7.40
N THR A 30 8.39 -5.21 8.20
CA THR A 30 7.46 -4.41 9.00
C THR A 30 7.32 -3.07 8.30
N ILE A 31 6.09 -2.70 7.95
CA ILE A 31 5.85 -1.54 7.12
C ILE A 31 4.78 -0.63 7.69
N SER A 32 4.80 0.60 7.21
CA SER A 32 3.71 1.55 7.32
C SER A 32 3.32 1.99 5.92
N ILE A 33 2.04 2.27 5.71
CA ILE A 33 1.51 2.73 4.44
C ILE A 33 0.89 4.10 4.67
N ASN A 34 1.28 5.07 3.82
CA ASN A 34 0.69 6.40 3.86
C ASN A 34 0.07 6.71 2.50
N LEU A 35 -1.19 7.12 2.51
CA LEU A 35 -1.90 7.58 1.33
C LEU A 35 -2.25 9.05 1.53
N CYS A 36 -1.86 9.89 0.56
CA CYS A 36 -2.18 11.31 0.60
C CYS A 36 -2.93 11.67 -0.69
N ASN A 37 -4.13 12.22 -0.54
CA ASN A 37 -4.91 12.65 -1.69
C ASN A 37 -4.51 14.07 -2.06
N VAL A 38 -3.78 14.22 -3.16
CA VAL A 38 -3.32 15.52 -3.63
C VAL A 38 -4.31 16.19 -4.57
N GLY A 39 -5.42 15.51 -4.89
CA GLY A 39 -6.50 16.08 -5.70
C GLY A 39 -7.52 16.84 -4.86
N VAL A 40 -8.55 17.34 -5.50
CA VAL A 40 -9.59 18.13 -4.82
C VAL A 40 -10.81 17.30 -4.43
N ALA A 41 -11.04 16.17 -5.08
CA ALA A 41 -12.18 15.30 -4.80
C ALA A 41 -11.76 14.16 -3.87
N ASP A 42 -12.70 13.66 -3.07
CA ASP A 42 -12.45 12.50 -2.21
C ASP A 42 -12.15 11.27 -3.06
N ALA A 43 -11.29 10.38 -2.54
CA ALA A 43 -10.95 9.14 -3.21
C ALA A 43 -11.34 7.94 -2.35
N GLY A 44 -11.97 6.95 -2.97
CA GLY A 44 -12.23 5.66 -2.34
C GLY A 44 -11.04 4.73 -2.59
N VAL A 45 -10.52 4.12 -1.54
CA VAL A 45 -9.29 3.32 -1.65
C VAL A 45 -9.48 1.94 -1.05
N ARG A 46 -8.65 1.00 -1.52
CA ARG A 46 -8.53 -0.36 -0.98
C ARG A 46 -7.05 -0.66 -0.81
N ILE A 47 -6.70 -1.33 0.27
CA ILE A 47 -5.34 -1.77 0.53
C ILE A 47 -5.38 -3.27 0.80
N ALA A 48 -4.52 -4.02 0.13
CA ALA A 48 -4.42 -5.46 0.29
C ALA A 48 -2.97 -5.89 0.41
N ILE A 49 -2.73 -6.97 1.12
CA ILE A 49 -1.43 -7.62 1.23
C ILE A 49 -1.63 -9.09 0.92
N GLY A 50 -0.99 -9.60 -0.13
CA GLY A 50 -1.13 -10.99 -0.53
C GLY A 50 -0.18 -11.35 -1.64
N THR A 51 -0.14 -12.64 -1.97
CA THR A 51 0.83 -13.17 -2.94
C THR A 51 0.40 -13.01 -4.40
N ASN A 52 -0.87 -12.73 -4.65
CA ASN A 52 -1.38 -12.57 -6.01
C ASN A 52 -1.53 -11.09 -6.37
N ALA A 53 -1.34 -10.76 -7.64
CA ALA A 53 -1.54 -9.40 -8.13
C ALA A 53 -3.00 -8.97 -8.02
N THR A 54 -3.93 -9.91 -8.10
CA THR A 54 -5.35 -9.66 -7.85
C THR A 54 -5.67 -10.20 -6.46
N PRO A 55 -5.99 -9.32 -5.47
CA PRO A 55 -6.22 -9.77 -4.11
C PRO A 55 -7.45 -10.67 -3.96
N SER A 56 -7.35 -11.63 -3.06
CA SER A 56 -8.51 -12.37 -2.57
C SER A 56 -9.22 -11.53 -1.50
N PRO A 57 -10.51 -11.77 -1.22
CA PRO A 57 -11.23 -10.98 -0.22
C PRO A 57 -10.55 -10.92 1.16
N GLN A 58 -9.89 -11.99 1.56
CA GLN A 58 -9.22 -12.08 2.87
C GLN A 58 -7.90 -11.30 2.93
N ASP A 59 -7.39 -10.83 1.79
CA ASP A 59 -6.14 -10.07 1.75
C ASP A 59 -6.34 -8.58 2.06
N TYR A 60 -7.57 -8.10 2.05
CA TYR A 60 -7.85 -6.67 2.24
C TYR A 60 -7.73 -6.26 3.70
N ILE A 61 -7.04 -5.15 3.92
CA ILE A 61 -6.93 -4.50 5.23
C ILE A 61 -7.72 -3.20 5.26
N GLU A 62 -7.99 -2.61 4.10
CA GLU A 62 -8.92 -1.50 3.91
C GLU A 62 -9.75 -1.78 2.68
N TYR A 63 -11.04 -1.56 2.76
CA TYR A 63 -11.92 -1.79 1.63
C TYR A 63 -12.98 -0.70 1.56
N GLY A 64 -12.76 0.28 0.66
CA GLY A 64 -13.69 1.39 0.48
C GLY A 64 -13.49 2.52 1.48
N ALA A 65 -12.32 2.64 2.08
CA ALA A 65 -12.00 3.79 2.92
C ALA A 65 -11.94 5.06 2.06
N ILE A 66 -12.35 6.18 2.65
CA ILE A 66 -12.35 7.46 1.94
C ILE A 66 -11.14 8.28 2.40
N VAL A 67 -10.33 8.72 1.43
CA VAL A 67 -9.25 9.68 1.66
C VAL A 67 -9.75 11.03 1.17
N PRO A 68 -10.01 11.97 2.08
CA PRO A 68 -10.57 13.27 1.66
C PRO A 68 -9.63 14.01 0.72
N GLY A 69 -10.20 14.78 -0.21
CA GLY A 69 -9.44 15.63 -1.10
C GLY A 69 -8.75 16.77 -0.36
N ASN A 70 -7.94 17.53 -1.09
CA ASN A 70 -7.21 18.69 -0.57
C ASN A 70 -6.22 18.31 0.55
N GLY A 71 -5.49 17.21 0.35
CA GLY A 71 -4.43 16.79 1.26
C GLY A 71 -4.84 15.86 2.38
N GLY A 72 -6.03 15.23 2.28
CA GLY A 72 -6.43 14.21 3.25
C GLY A 72 -5.47 13.03 3.26
N ILE A 73 -5.31 12.41 4.43
CA ILE A 73 -4.33 11.35 4.64
C ILE A 73 -5.01 10.12 5.26
N LEU A 74 -4.64 8.94 4.78
CA LEU A 74 -4.93 7.66 5.41
C LEU A 74 -3.61 6.97 5.69
N GLU A 75 -3.40 6.53 6.92
CA GLU A 75 -2.16 5.87 7.30
C GLU A 75 -2.45 4.59 8.07
N ARG A 76 -1.71 3.53 7.73
CA ARG A 76 -1.71 2.26 8.47
C ARG A 76 -0.28 1.93 8.85
N THR A 77 -0.08 1.56 10.11
CA THR A 77 1.25 1.33 10.67
C THR A 77 1.38 -0.07 11.23
N CYS A 78 2.64 -0.50 11.43
CA CYS A 78 2.97 -1.76 12.12
C CYS A 78 2.39 -2.99 11.41
N MET A 79 2.45 -3.01 10.09
CA MET A 79 1.95 -4.14 9.30
C MET A 79 3.09 -5.05 8.93
N VAL A 80 2.85 -6.35 8.95
CA VAL A 80 3.86 -7.35 8.62
C VAL A 80 3.55 -7.92 7.24
N VAL A 81 4.58 -7.93 6.39
CA VAL A 81 4.51 -8.50 5.04
C VAL A 81 5.44 -9.69 5.00
N SER A 82 4.90 -10.84 4.63
CA SER A 82 5.66 -12.08 4.52
C SER A 82 6.41 -12.14 3.18
N PRO A 83 7.44 -12.99 3.05
CA PRO A 83 8.17 -13.10 1.78
C PRO A 83 7.23 -13.36 0.60
N ASN A 84 7.50 -12.69 -0.50
CA ASN A 84 6.75 -12.77 -1.76
C ASN A 84 5.35 -12.16 -1.73
N GLU A 85 4.94 -11.56 -0.62
CA GLU A 85 3.67 -10.83 -0.60
C GLU A 85 3.80 -9.46 -1.23
N ASN A 86 2.74 -9.02 -1.89
CA ASN A 86 2.63 -7.70 -2.51
C ASN A 86 1.81 -6.78 -1.62
N VAL A 87 2.20 -5.53 -1.54
CA VAL A 87 1.36 -4.46 -0.99
C VAL A 87 0.68 -3.78 -2.16
N ILE A 88 -0.63 -3.89 -2.23
CA ILE A 88 -1.43 -3.47 -3.36
C ILE A 88 -2.40 -2.38 -2.91
N VAL A 89 -2.43 -1.28 -3.66
CA VAL A 89 -3.34 -0.18 -3.39
C VAL A 89 -4.22 0.06 -4.61
N PHE A 90 -5.51 0.12 -4.38
CA PHE A 90 -6.50 0.50 -5.37
C PHE A 90 -7.10 1.86 -4.98
N ALA A 91 -7.30 2.74 -5.96
CA ALA A 91 -8.02 3.98 -5.75
C ALA A 91 -8.90 4.25 -6.98
N ASP A 92 -10.04 4.90 -6.76
CA ASP A 92 -10.93 5.32 -7.84
C ASP A 92 -10.50 6.65 -8.47
N SER A 93 -9.38 7.21 -8.01
CA SER A 93 -8.82 8.48 -8.47
C SER A 93 -7.34 8.31 -8.80
N PRO A 94 -6.77 9.07 -9.77
CA PRO A 94 -5.34 9.02 -10.05
C PRO A 94 -4.51 9.91 -9.13
N ASP A 95 -5.13 10.58 -8.16
CA ASP A 95 -4.51 11.65 -7.39
C ASP A 95 -4.02 11.23 -6.00
N VAL A 96 -3.96 9.94 -5.72
CA VAL A 96 -3.51 9.46 -4.41
C VAL A 96 -2.03 9.12 -4.47
N ALA A 97 -1.23 9.84 -3.69
CA ALA A 97 0.20 9.55 -3.53
C ALA A 97 0.35 8.45 -2.48
N ILE A 98 1.09 7.41 -2.81
CA ILE A 98 1.23 6.21 -1.99
C ILE A 98 2.67 6.05 -1.58
N ARG A 99 2.92 5.80 -0.30
CA ARG A 99 4.26 5.53 0.20
C ARG A 99 4.22 4.34 1.15
N VAL A 100 5.13 3.39 0.94
CA VAL A 100 5.36 2.26 1.83
C VAL A 100 6.76 2.43 2.41
N PHE A 101 6.87 2.42 3.73
CA PHE A 101 8.15 2.59 4.38
C PHE A 101 8.25 1.67 5.60
N GLY A 102 9.47 1.39 6.02
CA GLY A 102 9.71 0.50 7.12
C GLY A 102 11.04 -0.22 6.98
N LEU A 103 11.09 -1.47 7.40
CA LEU A 103 12.32 -2.24 7.33
C LEU A 103 12.04 -3.70 6.96
N GLU A 104 13.03 -4.28 6.26
CA GLU A 104 13.07 -5.71 5.95
C GLU A 104 13.98 -6.40 6.96
N LYS A 105 13.56 -7.54 7.44
CA LYS A 105 14.30 -8.30 8.46
C LYS A 105 14.81 -9.61 7.88
N THR A 106 16.10 -9.87 8.04
CA THR A 106 16.71 -11.18 7.77
C THR A 106 17.42 -11.67 9.01
N THR A 107 17.46 -12.98 9.17
CA THR A 107 18.23 -13.62 10.23
C THR A 107 19.60 -14.05 9.75
#